data_ef7478c90c4e7d3266dee5dfcd7dbe00
#
_entry.id   ef7478c90c4e7d3266dee5dfcd7dbe00
#
_cell.length_a   1.000
_cell.length_b   1.000
_cell.length_c   1.000
_cell.angle_alpha   90.00
_cell.angle_beta   90.00
_cell.angle_gamma   90.00
#
_symmetry.space_group_name_H-M   'P 1'
#
loop_
_entity.id
_entity.type
_entity.pdbx_description
1 polymer ?
#
loop_
_entity_poly.entity_id
_entity_poly.type
_entity_poly.pdbx_seq_one_letter_code
_entity_poly.pdbx_strand_id
1 'polypeptide(L)'
;MIRIRGRLLISSTVIVVALLPDSRDLRAQAQSAAPYGAGFHLLEATIDDVHAALQSKRITCRELVNLYIKRIGAYDKEGPRLNAVQTINSRALQEAERLDAAYASSGPVGQLHCIPVLLKDQVETSDMPTTYGSVIFKDFVPHRDATITTKLKKAGAVIVAKTTMGEFAAGYLGSAFGIVRNPYSPDRSPSGSSSGSGAGVAANFATVGIGEDTGGSVRGPAAFNSLVGLRPTVPLVSRFGMMPATPSQDTLGPIARTVKDAALLLDVIAGYDPNDPVTVYSAGQVPPSYTAFLNKDGLRDARLGVIREPIDPKTDTASDDYKKVKGVMDKAIADIRKLGAEVIDPVTIPNLRDRVKKGFDDNLYETESAMDGYLAKHPNAPVKTLREILLTGKVVPSRSSRLMTNVGRTTDEAGYAKVLILREETRQIVLRLMADYRLDALVYATYDQPPALIPPNALTNPSFVDLADPGNNRRFAPILGFPAMSVPAGFTADGLPVGIEFMAKPFAEPALFKIGYAFEQGTHHRKPPTTTPSLQGEP
;
A
#
# COMPACT_ATOMS: atom_id res chain seq x y z
N MET A 1 -77.49 35.59 -36.20
CA MET A 1 -76.69 35.67 -37.45
C MET A 1 -75.22 35.75 -37.07
N ILE A 2 -74.44 34.77 -37.43
CA ILE A 2 -73.08 34.76 -37.91
C ILE A 2 -72.59 33.31 -37.80
N ARG A 3 -72.32 32.72 -38.96
CA ARG A 3 -71.74 31.40 -39.12
C ARG A 3 -70.24 31.47 -38.87
N ILE A 4 -69.72 30.49 -38.08
CA ILE A 4 -68.28 30.23 -38.00
C ILE A 4 -68.03 28.79 -38.48
N ARG A 5 -67.24 28.66 -39.55
CA ARG A 5 -66.80 27.40 -40.16
C ARG A 5 -65.66 26.82 -39.30
N GLY A 6 -65.82 25.59 -38.83
CA GLY A 6 -64.72 24.79 -38.27
C GLY A 6 -63.84 24.24 -39.34
N ARG A 7 -62.53 24.37 -39.23
CA ARG A 7 -61.51 23.65 -39.99
C ARG A 7 -61.04 22.45 -39.18
N LEU A 8 -61.19 21.30 -39.77
CA LEU A 8 -60.62 20.04 -39.27
C LEU A 8 -59.12 20.04 -39.56
N LEU A 9 -58.27 19.92 -38.55
CA LEU A 9 -56.82 19.67 -38.66
C LEU A 9 -56.61 18.17 -38.48
N ILE A 10 -56.18 17.51 -39.58
CA ILE A 10 -55.76 16.10 -39.56
C ILE A 10 -54.30 16.12 -39.09
N SER A 11 -53.99 15.55 -37.92
CA SER A 11 -52.66 15.35 -37.39
C SER A 11 -52.11 14.03 -37.93
N SER A 12 -51.11 14.08 -38.82
CA SER A 12 -50.41 12.89 -39.31
C SER A 12 -49.34 12.49 -38.32
N THR A 13 -49.54 11.40 -37.60
CA THR A 13 -48.56 10.80 -36.73
C THR A 13 -47.55 10.02 -37.58
N VAL A 14 -46.33 10.53 -37.68
CA VAL A 14 -45.19 9.81 -38.27
C VAL A 14 -44.66 8.84 -37.23
N ILE A 15 -44.85 7.55 -37.45
CA ILE A 15 -44.19 6.49 -36.66
C ILE A 15 -42.77 6.33 -37.21
N VAL A 16 -41.78 6.78 -36.44
CA VAL A 16 -40.36 6.48 -36.72
C VAL A 16 -40.10 5.09 -36.12
N VAL A 17 -40.03 4.09 -37.00
CA VAL A 17 -39.53 2.75 -36.64
C VAL A 17 -38.00 2.84 -36.53
N ALA A 18 -37.47 2.90 -35.29
CA ALA A 18 -36.05 2.73 -35.06
C ALA A 18 -35.68 1.26 -35.31
N LEU A 19 -34.97 1.02 -36.42
CA LEU A 19 -34.33 -0.26 -36.69
C LEU A 19 -33.19 -0.41 -35.67
N LEU A 20 -33.37 -1.29 -34.69
CA LEU A 20 -32.29 -1.75 -33.81
C LEU A 20 -31.31 -2.58 -34.69
N PRO A 21 -29.99 -2.36 -34.57
CA PRO A 21 -29.03 -3.16 -35.30
C PRO A 21 -29.11 -4.62 -34.84
N ASP A 22 -29.03 -5.54 -35.81
CA ASP A 22 -29.11 -6.99 -35.59
C ASP A 22 -28.01 -7.42 -34.60
N SER A 23 -28.40 -8.21 -33.58
CA SER A 23 -27.49 -8.72 -32.54
C SER A 23 -26.34 -9.58 -33.09
N ARG A 24 -26.36 -9.90 -34.37
CA ARG A 24 -25.29 -10.59 -35.11
C ARG A 24 -24.12 -9.68 -35.47
N ASP A 25 -24.36 -8.38 -35.68
CA ASP A 25 -23.30 -7.41 -36.00
C ASP A 25 -22.48 -7.00 -34.76
N LEU A 26 -23.07 -7.05 -33.59
CA LEU A 26 -22.35 -6.80 -32.30
C LEU A 26 -21.41 -7.94 -31.91
N ARG A 27 -21.61 -9.17 -32.43
CA ARG A 27 -20.69 -10.29 -32.21
C ARG A 27 -19.54 -10.35 -33.21
N ALA A 28 -19.68 -9.75 -34.38
CA ALA A 28 -18.61 -9.71 -35.42
C ALA A 28 -17.55 -8.65 -35.17
N GLN A 29 -17.84 -7.61 -34.33
CA GLN A 29 -16.83 -6.60 -33.92
C GLN A 29 -15.99 -7.02 -32.71
N ALA A 30 -16.29 -8.15 -32.06
CA ALA A 30 -15.58 -8.64 -30.88
C ALA A 30 -14.43 -9.63 -31.19
N GLN A 31 -14.09 -9.84 -32.48
CA GLN A 31 -12.99 -10.73 -32.89
C GLN A 31 -11.96 -10.02 -33.78
N SER A 32 -11.44 -8.87 -33.31
CA SER A 32 -10.05 -8.53 -33.65
C SER A 32 -9.19 -9.35 -32.67
N ALA A 33 -8.44 -10.33 -33.19
CA ALA A 33 -7.46 -11.06 -32.41
C ALA A 33 -6.65 -10.05 -31.59
N ALA A 34 -6.66 -10.17 -30.25
CA ALA A 34 -5.83 -9.34 -29.42
C ALA A 34 -4.40 -9.45 -29.93
N PRO A 35 -3.66 -8.34 -30.07
CA PRO A 35 -2.29 -8.35 -30.59
C PRO A 35 -1.34 -9.17 -29.69
N TYR A 36 -1.81 -9.61 -28.52
CA TYR A 36 -1.09 -10.39 -27.54
C TYR A 36 -1.60 -11.84 -27.55
N GLY A 37 -0.70 -12.82 -27.46
CA GLY A 37 -1.03 -14.24 -27.55
C GLY A 37 -2.10 -14.67 -26.54
N ALA A 38 -3.02 -15.54 -26.95
CA ALA A 38 -4.13 -16.02 -26.12
C ALA A 38 -3.63 -16.56 -24.76
N GLY A 39 -4.21 -16.04 -23.66
CA GLY A 39 -3.97 -16.52 -22.30
C GLY A 39 -3.11 -15.67 -21.37
N PHE A 40 -2.61 -14.48 -21.78
CA PHE A 40 -2.07 -13.48 -20.87
C PHE A 40 -3.13 -12.40 -20.62
N HIS A 41 -3.34 -12.04 -19.37
CA HIS A 41 -4.21 -10.95 -18.94
C HIS A 41 -3.41 -9.96 -18.11
N LEU A 42 -3.44 -8.69 -18.50
CA LEU A 42 -2.73 -7.62 -17.78
C LEU A 42 -3.35 -7.33 -16.42
N LEU A 43 -4.70 -7.33 -16.37
CA LEU A 43 -5.42 -7.16 -15.13
C LEU A 43 -5.12 -8.30 -14.17
N GLU A 44 -4.74 -7.94 -12.94
CA GLU A 44 -4.40 -8.86 -11.86
C GLU A 44 -3.16 -9.75 -12.16
N ALA A 45 -2.40 -9.46 -13.23
CA ALA A 45 -1.19 -10.22 -13.56
C ALA A 45 -0.21 -10.27 -12.38
N THR A 46 0.16 -11.47 -11.96
CA THR A 46 1.18 -11.74 -10.95
C THR A 46 2.58 -11.71 -11.56
N ILE A 47 3.62 -11.75 -10.73
CA ILE A 47 5.01 -11.90 -11.19
C ILE A 47 5.15 -13.18 -12.04
N ASP A 48 4.53 -14.28 -11.60
CA ASP A 48 4.56 -15.55 -12.36
C ASP A 48 3.89 -15.42 -13.74
N ASP A 49 2.73 -14.75 -13.82
CA ASP A 49 2.02 -14.55 -15.08
C ASP A 49 2.85 -13.74 -16.06
N VAL A 50 3.51 -12.68 -15.59
CA VAL A 50 4.43 -11.87 -16.39
C VAL A 50 5.59 -12.72 -16.89
N HIS A 51 6.26 -13.49 -16.02
CA HIS A 51 7.37 -14.35 -16.42
C HIS A 51 6.96 -15.44 -17.40
N ALA A 52 5.79 -16.06 -17.21
CA ALA A 52 5.25 -17.05 -18.15
C ALA A 52 4.92 -16.43 -19.50
N ALA A 53 4.40 -15.20 -19.54
CA ALA A 53 4.12 -14.48 -20.77
C ALA A 53 5.40 -14.10 -21.54
N LEU A 54 6.44 -13.63 -20.84
CA LEU A 54 7.76 -13.36 -21.43
C LEU A 54 8.41 -14.63 -21.97
N GLN A 55 8.42 -15.73 -21.19
CA GLN A 55 8.98 -17.01 -21.60
C GLN A 55 8.29 -17.58 -22.83
N SER A 56 6.98 -17.45 -22.91
CA SER A 56 6.18 -17.90 -24.08
C SER A 56 6.16 -16.88 -25.21
N LYS A 57 6.91 -15.77 -25.13
CA LYS A 57 6.99 -14.69 -26.12
C LYS A 57 5.63 -14.08 -26.48
N ARG A 58 4.69 -14.07 -25.54
CA ARG A 58 3.36 -13.45 -25.70
C ARG A 58 3.40 -11.95 -25.53
N ILE A 59 4.40 -11.45 -24.80
CA ILE A 59 4.63 -10.03 -24.57
C ILE A 59 6.14 -9.81 -24.40
N THR A 60 6.61 -8.63 -24.79
CA THR A 60 7.94 -8.14 -24.45
C THR A 60 7.90 -7.28 -23.20
N CYS A 61 9.06 -7.05 -22.57
CA CYS A 61 9.17 -6.15 -21.43
C CYS A 61 8.70 -4.73 -21.79
N ARG A 62 9.11 -4.25 -22.98
CA ARG A 62 8.73 -2.92 -23.46
C ARG A 62 7.22 -2.80 -23.67
N GLU A 63 6.57 -3.80 -24.24
CA GLU A 63 5.11 -3.82 -24.41
C GLU A 63 4.40 -3.82 -23.06
N LEU A 64 4.82 -4.66 -22.11
CA LEU A 64 4.25 -4.72 -20.76
C LEU A 64 4.33 -3.36 -20.06
N VAL A 65 5.50 -2.75 -20.00
CA VAL A 65 5.70 -1.43 -19.37
C VAL A 65 4.84 -0.36 -20.06
N ASN A 66 4.75 -0.38 -21.38
CA ASN A 66 3.91 0.56 -22.14
C ASN A 66 2.41 0.39 -21.83
N LEU A 67 1.93 -0.84 -21.61
CA LEU A 67 0.53 -1.09 -21.21
C LEU A 67 0.24 -0.47 -19.84
N TYR A 68 1.12 -0.64 -18.87
CA TYR A 68 0.95 -0.01 -17.56
C TYR A 68 1.00 1.53 -17.63
N ILE A 69 1.89 2.10 -18.45
CA ILE A 69 1.93 3.56 -18.67
C ILE A 69 0.61 4.07 -19.29
N LYS A 70 0.03 3.33 -20.24
CA LYS A 70 -1.29 3.66 -20.81
C LYS A 70 -2.39 3.64 -19.76
N ARG A 71 -2.40 2.65 -18.85
CA ARG A 71 -3.36 2.59 -17.75
C ARG A 71 -3.23 3.78 -16.81
N ILE A 72 -1.98 4.16 -16.46
CA ILE A 72 -1.72 5.38 -15.67
C ILE A 72 -2.33 6.60 -16.37
N GLY A 73 -2.09 6.76 -17.68
CA GLY A 73 -2.66 7.86 -18.46
C GLY A 73 -4.20 7.90 -18.42
N ALA A 74 -4.84 6.73 -18.50
CA ALA A 74 -6.31 6.64 -18.56
C ALA A 74 -6.99 6.86 -17.21
N TYR A 75 -6.36 6.50 -16.07
CA TYR A 75 -7.05 6.41 -14.79
C TYR A 75 -6.45 7.25 -13.67
N ASP A 76 -5.22 7.76 -13.83
CA ASP A 76 -4.55 8.51 -12.77
C ASP A 76 -4.95 9.99 -12.73
N LYS A 77 -4.85 10.69 -13.87
CA LYS A 77 -5.24 12.10 -13.99
C LYS A 77 -6.56 12.29 -14.73
N GLU A 78 -6.96 11.27 -15.49
CA GLU A 78 -8.23 11.18 -16.20
C GLU A 78 -9.13 10.09 -15.56
N GLY A 79 -10.31 9.86 -16.09
CA GLY A 79 -11.27 8.89 -15.59
C GLY A 79 -11.58 9.11 -14.10
N PRO A 80 -11.33 8.13 -13.21
CA PRO A 80 -11.59 8.23 -11.78
C PRO A 80 -10.64 9.21 -11.07
N ARG A 81 -9.60 9.69 -11.72
CA ARG A 81 -8.62 10.66 -11.20
C ARG A 81 -8.01 10.22 -9.88
N LEU A 82 -7.44 9.03 -9.84
CA LEU A 82 -6.89 8.42 -8.63
C LEU A 82 -5.75 9.22 -8.02
N ASN A 83 -4.98 9.94 -8.85
CA ASN A 83 -3.84 10.75 -8.44
C ASN A 83 -2.79 9.96 -7.63
N ALA A 84 -2.63 8.69 -7.99
CA ALA A 84 -1.72 7.76 -7.34
C ALA A 84 -0.25 7.93 -7.77
N VAL A 85 -0.03 8.50 -8.96
CA VAL A 85 1.30 8.66 -9.56
C VAL A 85 1.78 10.09 -9.43
N GLN A 86 2.97 10.23 -8.88
CA GLN A 86 3.69 11.49 -8.74
C GLN A 86 4.49 11.82 -10.00
N THR A 87 5.36 10.89 -10.45
CA THR A 87 6.21 11.04 -11.64
C THR A 87 6.33 9.70 -12.34
N ILE A 88 6.05 9.66 -13.64
CA ILE A 88 6.35 8.52 -14.49
C ILE A 88 7.84 8.56 -14.85
N ASN A 89 8.53 7.42 -14.76
CA ASN A 89 9.91 7.29 -15.17
C ASN A 89 10.02 7.45 -16.70
N SER A 90 10.60 8.56 -17.14
CA SER A 90 10.80 8.85 -18.58
C SER A 90 11.70 7.84 -19.30
N ARG A 91 12.52 7.07 -18.54
CA ARG A 91 13.41 6.04 -19.07
C ARG A 91 12.84 4.61 -18.95
N ALA A 92 11.62 4.43 -18.42
CA ALA A 92 11.06 3.10 -18.18
C ALA A 92 11.02 2.23 -19.44
N LEU A 93 10.65 2.80 -20.59
CA LEU A 93 10.62 2.07 -21.88
C LEU A 93 12.03 1.71 -22.37
N GLN A 94 13.02 2.58 -22.19
CA GLN A 94 14.41 2.31 -22.54
C GLN A 94 15.02 1.23 -21.64
N GLU A 95 14.72 1.26 -20.35
CA GLU A 95 15.12 0.22 -19.40
C GLU A 95 14.50 -1.13 -19.77
N ALA A 96 13.23 -1.13 -20.15
CA ALA A 96 12.53 -2.33 -20.62
C ALA A 96 13.14 -2.91 -21.91
N GLU A 97 13.48 -2.07 -22.90
CA GLU A 97 14.19 -2.52 -24.11
C GLU A 97 15.55 -3.16 -23.80
N ARG A 98 16.30 -2.59 -22.85
CA ARG A 98 17.56 -3.16 -22.37
C ARG A 98 17.34 -4.54 -21.73
N LEU A 99 16.25 -4.72 -20.97
CA LEU A 99 15.91 -6.01 -20.37
C LEU A 99 15.48 -7.04 -21.45
N ASP A 100 14.73 -6.63 -22.47
CA ASP A 100 14.39 -7.50 -23.60
C ASP A 100 15.66 -7.99 -24.32
N ALA A 101 16.61 -7.10 -24.59
CA ALA A 101 17.88 -7.46 -25.20
C ALA A 101 18.72 -8.41 -24.30
N ALA A 102 18.77 -8.15 -23.00
CA ALA A 102 19.44 -9.04 -22.04
C ALA A 102 18.79 -10.43 -22.01
N TYR A 103 17.45 -10.49 -22.00
CA TYR A 103 16.71 -11.74 -22.00
C TYR A 103 16.99 -12.59 -23.25
N ALA A 104 17.03 -11.94 -24.41
CA ALA A 104 17.33 -12.60 -25.67
C ALA A 104 18.75 -13.18 -25.74
N SER A 105 19.72 -12.56 -25.06
CA SER A 105 21.14 -12.96 -25.10
C SER A 105 21.55 -13.93 -23.99
N SER A 106 20.99 -13.78 -22.77
CA SER A 106 21.48 -14.49 -21.58
C SER A 106 20.37 -14.96 -20.63
N GLY A 107 19.11 -14.79 -20.98
CA GLY A 107 17.98 -15.10 -20.09
C GLY A 107 17.69 -13.99 -19.07
N PRO A 108 16.90 -14.30 -18.02
CA PRO A 108 16.48 -13.28 -17.06
C PRO A 108 17.66 -12.72 -16.26
N VAL A 109 17.67 -11.40 -16.06
CA VAL A 109 18.70 -10.68 -15.28
C VAL A 109 18.65 -11.06 -13.80
N GLY A 110 17.44 -11.33 -13.28
CA GLY A 110 17.22 -11.73 -11.88
C GLY A 110 15.76 -12.09 -11.66
N GLN A 111 15.40 -12.36 -10.41
CA GLN A 111 14.08 -12.88 -10.03
C GLN A 111 12.92 -11.88 -10.23
N LEU A 112 13.20 -10.60 -10.45
CA LEU A 112 12.20 -9.58 -10.81
C LEU A 112 12.39 -9.08 -12.24
N HIS A 113 13.00 -9.92 -13.11
CA HIS A 113 13.23 -9.54 -14.49
C HIS A 113 11.94 -9.01 -15.15
N CYS A 114 12.01 -7.76 -15.64
CA CYS A 114 10.89 -7.08 -16.28
C CYS A 114 9.65 -6.88 -15.40
N ILE A 115 9.74 -6.94 -14.07
CA ILE A 115 8.60 -6.67 -13.21
C ILE A 115 8.44 -5.16 -13.00
N PRO A 116 7.32 -4.57 -13.45
CA PRO A 116 7.01 -3.16 -13.21
C PRO A 116 6.70 -2.90 -11.74
N VAL A 117 7.39 -1.91 -11.16
CA VAL A 117 7.30 -1.54 -9.74
C VAL A 117 6.88 -0.09 -9.58
N LEU A 118 5.91 0.17 -8.69
CA LEU A 118 5.62 1.49 -8.15
C LEU A 118 6.45 1.72 -6.89
N LEU A 119 7.17 2.83 -6.83
CA LEU A 119 8.05 3.16 -5.72
C LEU A 119 7.50 4.37 -4.96
N LYS A 120 7.28 4.25 -3.64
CA LYS A 120 6.83 5.37 -2.81
C LYS A 120 7.76 6.56 -2.96
N ASP A 121 7.20 7.75 -3.11
CA ASP A 121 7.93 8.98 -3.42
C ASP A 121 9.12 9.28 -2.51
N GLN A 122 9.02 9.01 -1.21
CA GLN A 122 10.12 9.27 -0.27
C GLN A 122 11.36 8.38 -0.44
N VAL A 123 11.30 7.35 -1.29
CA VAL A 123 12.44 6.47 -1.58
C VAL A 123 13.23 7.06 -2.74
N GLU A 124 14.52 7.29 -2.54
CA GLU A 124 15.39 7.95 -3.50
C GLU A 124 15.60 7.16 -4.78
N THR A 125 15.58 7.89 -5.89
CA THR A 125 16.08 7.45 -7.20
C THR A 125 17.05 8.50 -7.72
N SER A 126 18.05 8.06 -8.46
CA SER A 126 19.10 8.94 -8.96
C SER A 126 18.65 9.94 -10.04
N ASP A 127 17.47 9.71 -10.61
CA ASP A 127 17.01 10.31 -11.86
C ASP A 127 15.60 10.88 -11.84
N MET A 128 14.85 10.65 -10.75
CA MET A 128 13.50 11.21 -10.58
C MET A 128 13.39 12.06 -9.31
N PRO A 129 12.52 13.06 -9.29
CA PRO A 129 12.26 13.84 -8.08
C PRO A 129 11.82 12.97 -6.91
N THR A 130 12.26 13.31 -5.72
CA THR A 130 11.85 12.75 -4.43
C THR A 130 11.28 13.87 -3.59
N THR A 131 9.93 13.96 -3.53
CA THR A 131 9.26 15.19 -3.08
C THR A 131 8.70 15.12 -1.67
N TYR A 132 8.62 13.92 -1.07
CA TYR A 132 7.96 13.70 0.24
C TYR A 132 6.51 14.17 0.28
N GLY A 133 5.84 14.24 -0.89
CA GLY A 133 4.50 14.80 -1.06
C GLY A 133 4.42 16.32 -0.95
N SER A 134 5.57 17.02 -0.82
CA SER A 134 5.65 18.45 -0.56
C SER A 134 6.11 19.26 -1.79
N VAL A 135 5.42 20.37 -2.06
CA VAL A 135 5.79 21.30 -3.13
C VAL A 135 7.19 21.93 -2.92
N ILE A 136 7.69 21.93 -1.69
CA ILE A 136 9.03 22.41 -1.36
C ILE A 136 10.11 21.63 -2.10
N PHE A 137 9.92 20.29 -2.21
CA PHE A 137 10.86 19.36 -2.80
C PHE A 137 10.48 18.90 -4.21
N LYS A 138 9.53 19.56 -4.84
CA LYS A 138 8.92 19.12 -6.10
C LYS A 138 9.93 18.86 -7.22
N ASP A 139 11.05 19.59 -7.24
CA ASP A 139 12.12 19.48 -8.24
C ASP A 139 13.42 18.88 -7.64
N PHE A 140 13.37 18.37 -6.41
CA PHE A 140 14.53 17.82 -5.72
C PHE A 140 14.85 16.41 -6.23
N VAL A 141 15.99 16.24 -6.89
CA VAL A 141 16.53 14.94 -7.33
C VAL A 141 17.75 14.61 -6.47
N PRO A 142 17.74 13.51 -5.71
CA PRO A 142 18.84 13.12 -4.80
C PRO A 142 20.17 12.76 -5.51
N HIS A 143 20.14 12.45 -6.81
CA HIS A 143 21.25 11.97 -7.64
C HIS A 143 21.92 10.68 -7.14
N ARG A 144 21.19 9.90 -6.35
CA ARG A 144 21.57 8.55 -5.91
C ARG A 144 20.33 7.68 -5.76
N ASP A 145 20.51 6.37 -5.86
CA ASP A 145 19.47 5.40 -5.56
C ASP A 145 19.53 5.01 -4.08
N ALA A 146 18.36 4.80 -3.48
CA ALA A 146 18.26 4.10 -2.20
C ALA A 146 18.78 2.66 -2.35
N THR A 147 19.20 2.05 -1.24
CA THR A 147 19.67 0.65 -1.27
C THR A 147 18.62 -0.27 -1.87
N ILE A 148 17.34 -0.14 -1.48
CA ILE A 148 16.29 -0.99 -2.06
C ILE A 148 16.05 -0.69 -3.54
N THR A 149 16.15 0.56 -3.98
CA THR A 149 16.07 0.92 -5.41
C THR A 149 17.15 0.21 -6.22
N THR A 150 18.38 0.24 -5.70
CA THR A 150 19.52 -0.47 -6.31
C THR A 150 19.29 -1.99 -6.36
N LYS A 151 18.79 -2.59 -5.26
CA LYS A 151 18.46 -4.03 -5.19
C LYS A 151 17.39 -4.41 -6.22
N LEU A 152 16.30 -3.63 -6.32
CA LEU A 152 15.22 -3.86 -7.28
C LEU A 152 15.73 -3.80 -8.74
N LYS A 153 16.49 -2.75 -9.09
CA LYS A 153 17.09 -2.60 -10.43
C LYS A 153 18.06 -3.74 -10.77
N LYS A 154 18.88 -4.18 -9.80
CA LYS A 154 19.78 -5.34 -9.97
C LYS A 154 19.02 -6.66 -10.17
N ALA A 155 17.86 -6.81 -9.53
CA ALA A 155 17.00 -7.97 -9.73
C ALA A 155 16.21 -7.95 -11.06
N GLY A 156 16.39 -6.89 -11.88
CA GLY A 156 15.75 -6.73 -13.19
C GLY A 156 14.38 -6.07 -13.14
N ALA A 157 13.97 -5.47 -12.03
CA ALA A 157 12.73 -4.71 -11.95
C ALA A 157 12.82 -3.39 -12.73
N VAL A 158 11.68 -2.95 -13.28
CA VAL A 158 11.51 -1.63 -13.92
C VAL A 158 10.75 -0.71 -12.96
N ILE A 159 11.40 0.34 -12.47
CA ILE A 159 10.69 1.38 -11.72
C ILE A 159 9.86 2.21 -12.71
N VAL A 160 8.56 1.93 -12.80
CA VAL A 160 7.68 2.61 -13.77
C VAL A 160 7.35 4.02 -13.33
N ALA A 161 7.16 4.23 -12.03
CA ALA A 161 6.77 5.52 -11.49
C ALA A 161 7.11 5.66 -10.01
N LYS A 162 7.28 6.92 -9.57
CA LYS A 162 7.20 7.33 -8.18
C LYS A 162 5.74 7.60 -7.84
N THR A 163 5.29 7.18 -6.66
CA THR A 163 3.87 7.30 -6.27
C THR A 163 3.62 8.48 -5.35
N THR A 164 2.48 9.14 -5.53
CA THR A 164 2.00 10.18 -4.61
C THR A 164 1.89 9.61 -3.19
N MET A 165 2.28 10.41 -2.21
CA MET A 165 2.21 10.05 -0.80
C MET A 165 1.62 11.16 0.05
N GLY A 166 1.18 10.83 1.25
CA GLY A 166 0.85 11.83 2.26
C GLY A 166 2.09 12.62 2.66
N GLU A 167 1.96 13.96 2.73
CA GLU A 167 3.07 14.88 2.94
C GLU A 167 3.85 14.56 4.22
N PHE A 168 5.17 14.42 4.10
CA PHE A 168 6.07 14.00 5.18
C PHE A 168 5.55 12.75 5.93
N ALA A 169 5.20 11.73 5.17
CA ALA A 169 4.76 10.41 5.63
C ALA A 169 3.48 10.38 6.50
N ALA A 170 2.54 11.32 6.28
CA ALA A 170 1.26 11.33 7.00
C ALA A 170 0.04 11.56 6.10
N GLY A 171 -1.00 10.73 6.28
CA GLY A 171 -2.24 10.82 5.53
C GLY A 171 -2.09 10.44 4.05
N TYR A 172 -3.02 10.94 3.21
CA TYR A 172 -3.12 10.61 1.79
C TYR A 172 -3.18 11.85 0.88
N LEU A 173 -2.74 13.00 1.41
CA LEU A 173 -2.74 14.28 0.73
C LEU A 173 -1.41 15.02 0.94
N GLY A 174 -1.06 15.86 0.00
CA GLY A 174 0.17 16.66 0.05
C GLY A 174 0.08 17.92 -0.78
N SER A 175 0.93 18.89 -0.47
CA SER A 175 0.96 20.19 -1.14
C SER A 175 1.46 20.13 -2.58
N ALA A 176 2.24 19.09 -2.94
CA ALA A 176 2.78 18.94 -4.30
C ALA A 176 1.74 18.44 -5.31
N PHE A 177 0.93 17.44 -4.91
CA PHE A 177 0.09 16.68 -5.85
C PHE A 177 -1.38 16.59 -5.43
N GLY A 178 -1.75 17.13 -4.27
CA GLY A 178 -3.13 17.10 -3.79
C GLY A 178 -3.52 15.78 -3.13
N ILE A 179 -4.71 15.28 -3.45
CA ILE A 179 -5.37 14.16 -2.77
C ILE A 179 -5.28 12.90 -3.62
N VAL A 180 -4.86 11.78 -3.02
CA VAL A 180 -4.97 10.44 -3.61
C VAL A 180 -6.35 9.87 -3.30
N ARG A 181 -6.94 9.14 -4.25
CA ARG A 181 -8.29 8.59 -4.17
C ARG A 181 -8.29 7.07 -4.17
N ASN A 182 -9.29 6.50 -3.51
CA ASN A 182 -9.45 5.05 -3.44
C ASN A 182 -10.03 4.51 -4.75
N PRO A 183 -9.41 3.52 -5.42
CA PRO A 183 -9.92 2.98 -6.68
C PRO A 183 -11.24 2.19 -6.54
N TYR A 184 -11.63 1.75 -5.34
CA TYR A 184 -12.94 1.13 -5.12
C TYR A 184 -14.07 2.16 -4.97
N SER A 185 -13.75 3.37 -4.47
CA SER A 185 -14.69 4.47 -4.28
C SER A 185 -13.89 5.78 -4.28
N PRO A 186 -13.79 6.51 -5.43
CA PRO A 186 -12.90 7.66 -5.58
C PRO A 186 -13.22 8.88 -4.70
N ASP A 187 -14.35 8.90 -4.04
CA ASP A 187 -14.72 9.88 -3.02
C ASP A 187 -14.21 9.54 -1.62
N ARG A 188 -13.50 8.41 -1.46
CA ARG A 188 -13.03 7.88 -0.18
C ARG A 188 -11.51 7.83 -0.08
N SER A 189 -11.05 7.79 1.17
CA SER A 189 -9.64 7.66 1.54
C SER A 189 -9.05 6.33 1.05
N PRO A 190 -7.88 6.33 0.39
CA PRO A 190 -7.12 5.10 0.11
C PRO A 190 -6.25 4.68 1.30
N SER A 191 -6.36 5.35 2.46
CA SER A 191 -5.40 5.33 3.55
C SER A 191 -4.03 5.92 3.13
N GLY A 192 -3.06 5.95 4.07
CA GLY A 192 -1.74 6.51 3.82
C GLY A 192 -0.70 6.04 4.86
N SER A 193 0.53 6.50 4.72
CA SER A 193 1.04 7.51 3.78
C SER A 193 1.49 6.98 2.41
N SER A 194 1.58 5.65 2.19
CA SER A 194 1.86 5.03 0.89
C SER A 194 0.58 4.96 0.03
N SER A 195 -0.21 6.03 0.03
CA SER A 195 -1.52 6.11 -0.61
C SER A 195 -1.49 5.79 -2.10
N GLY A 196 -0.54 6.39 -2.83
CA GLY A 196 -0.38 6.15 -4.26
C GLY A 196 0.15 4.75 -4.58
N SER A 197 1.04 4.17 -3.72
CA SER A 197 1.47 2.78 -3.92
C SER A 197 0.30 1.81 -3.78
N GLY A 198 -0.54 1.99 -2.75
CA GLY A 198 -1.74 1.17 -2.56
C GLY A 198 -2.76 1.35 -3.68
N ALA A 199 -3.18 2.58 -3.95
CA ALA A 199 -4.17 2.87 -4.99
C ALA A 199 -3.68 2.44 -6.40
N GLY A 200 -2.41 2.69 -6.72
CA GLY A 200 -1.83 2.36 -8.02
C GLY A 200 -1.70 0.86 -8.25
N VAL A 201 -1.24 0.07 -7.25
CA VAL A 201 -1.18 -1.39 -7.37
C VAL A 201 -2.59 -1.99 -7.51
N ALA A 202 -3.56 -1.49 -6.74
CA ALA A 202 -4.95 -1.94 -6.85
C ALA A 202 -5.57 -1.61 -8.21
N ALA A 203 -5.23 -0.45 -8.79
CA ALA A 203 -5.69 -0.02 -10.12
C ALA A 203 -4.92 -0.68 -11.27
N ASN A 204 -4.01 -1.60 -10.98
CA ASN A 204 -3.15 -2.24 -11.99
C ASN A 204 -2.31 -1.22 -12.78
N PHE A 205 -1.62 -0.29 -12.10
CA PHE A 205 -0.65 0.64 -12.69
C PHE A 205 0.77 0.04 -12.72
N ALA A 206 0.98 -1.05 -12.03
CA ALA A 206 2.16 -1.91 -12.06
C ALA A 206 1.82 -3.28 -11.47
N THR A 207 2.76 -4.22 -11.56
CA THR A 207 2.58 -5.54 -10.96
C THR A 207 2.62 -5.48 -9.44
N VAL A 208 3.55 -4.72 -8.89
CA VAL A 208 3.80 -4.60 -7.44
C VAL A 208 4.21 -3.18 -7.06
N GLY A 209 4.26 -2.90 -5.76
CA GLY A 209 4.71 -1.62 -5.22
C GLY A 209 5.52 -1.75 -3.94
N ILE A 210 6.28 -0.71 -3.65
CA ILE A 210 6.98 -0.52 -2.38
C ILE A 210 6.33 0.64 -1.63
N GLY A 211 6.04 0.40 -0.35
CA GLY A 211 5.62 1.40 0.61
C GLY A 211 6.64 1.58 1.74
N GLU A 212 6.37 2.55 2.59
CA GLU A 212 7.08 2.72 3.86
C GLU A 212 6.05 2.74 5.00
N ASP A 213 6.40 2.15 6.15
CA ASP A 213 5.52 1.95 7.31
C ASP A 213 6.19 2.43 8.60
N THR A 214 5.84 3.63 9.05
CA THR A 214 6.14 4.12 10.39
C THR A 214 5.08 3.68 11.40
N GLY A 215 3.82 3.90 11.06
CA GLY A 215 2.66 3.66 11.93
C GLY A 215 1.52 2.90 11.23
N GLY A 216 1.85 2.08 10.21
CA GLY A 216 0.88 1.32 9.43
C GLY A 216 0.74 1.79 7.98
N SER A 217 1.71 2.57 7.48
CA SER A 217 1.58 3.21 6.15
C SER A 217 1.84 2.29 4.94
N VAL A 218 2.16 1.02 5.14
CA VAL A 218 2.09 -0.06 4.13
C VAL A 218 0.75 -0.80 4.27
N ARG A 219 0.43 -1.23 5.50
CA ARG A 219 -0.71 -2.10 5.80
C ARG A 219 -2.06 -1.41 5.64
N GLY A 220 -2.14 -0.15 6.00
CA GLY A 220 -3.38 0.63 5.83
C GLY A 220 -3.77 0.83 4.37
N PRO A 221 -2.88 1.36 3.50
CA PRO A 221 -3.13 1.39 2.06
C PRO A 221 -3.45 0.02 1.47
N ALA A 222 -2.79 -1.06 1.95
CA ALA A 222 -3.14 -2.41 1.51
C ALA A 222 -4.56 -2.79 1.91
N ALA A 223 -4.96 -2.58 3.17
CA ALA A 223 -6.30 -2.91 3.67
C ALA A 223 -7.42 -2.18 2.91
N PHE A 224 -7.26 -0.86 2.70
CA PHE A 224 -8.28 -0.03 2.04
C PHE A 224 -8.34 -0.20 0.52
N ASN A 225 -7.34 -0.88 -0.05
CA ASN A 225 -7.27 -1.14 -1.49
C ASN A 225 -7.28 -2.65 -1.82
N SER A 226 -7.74 -3.50 -0.86
CA SER A 226 -7.86 -4.95 -1.04
C SER A 226 -6.55 -5.61 -1.53
N LEU A 227 -5.43 -5.28 -0.89
CA LEU A 227 -4.09 -5.75 -1.22
C LEU A 227 -3.45 -6.47 -0.04
N VAL A 228 -2.35 -7.16 -0.33
CA VAL A 228 -1.39 -7.64 0.66
C VAL A 228 -0.36 -6.54 0.93
N GLY A 229 -0.18 -6.18 2.20
CA GLY A 229 0.84 -5.24 2.62
C GLY A 229 1.63 -5.79 3.80
N LEU A 230 2.93 -5.94 3.63
CA LEU A 230 3.80 -6.44 4.69
C LEU A 230 4.65 -5.29 5.27
N ARG A 231 4.53 -5.09 6.57
CA ARG A 231 5.51 -4.41 7.39
C ARG A 231 6.51 -5.46 7.87
N PRO A 232 7.79 -5.45 7.42
CA PRO A 232 8.81 -6.35 7.95
C PRO A 232 9.21 -5.97 9.38
N THR A 233 9.90 -6.88 10.06
CA THR A 233 10.62 -6.60 11.32
C THR A 233 11.55 -5.40 11.14
N VAL A 234 11.55 -4.48 12.10
CA VAL A 234 12.58 -3.45 12.16
C VAL A 234 13.81 -4.05 12.86
N PRO A 235 14.96 -4.15 12.19
CA PRO A 235 15.43 -3.57 10.93
C PRO A 235 15.77 -4.62 9.83
N LEU A 236 14.79 -5.37 9.34
CA LEU A 236 15.03 -6.38 8.30
C LEU A 236 15.39 -5.78 6.93
N VAL A 237 14.87 -4.59 6.62
CA VAL A 237 15.03 -3.91 5.33
C VAL A 237 15.74 -2.57 5.53
N SER A 238 16.73 -2.28 4.69
CA SER A 238 17.48 -1.01 4.72
C SER A 238 16.58 0.20 4.44
N ARG A 239 16.78 1.27 5.22
CA ARG A 239 16.14 2.57 5.09
C ARG A 239 17.08 3.62 4.48
N PHE A 240 18.29 3.23 4.08
CA PHE A 240 19.23 4.14 3.43
C PHE A 240 18.67 4.66 2.11
N GLY A 241 18.69 5.97 1.96
CA GLY A 241 18.10 6.64 0.80
C GLY A 241 16.58 6.85 0.93
N MET A 242 16.08 6.99 2.15
CA MET A 242 14.70 7.34 2.45
C MET A 242 14.68 8.48 3.47
N MET A 243 13.91 9.54 3.25
CA MET A 243 13.68 10.53 4.29
C MET A 243 12.94 9.89 5.45
N PRO A 244 13.50 9.91 6.66
CA PRO A 244 12.90 9.29 7.82
C PRO A 244 11.70 10.10 8.36
N ALA A 245 10.73 9.40 8.95
CA ALA A 245 9.69 9.98 9.79
C ALA A 245 9.99 9.76 11.27
N THR A 246 10.20 8.50 11.66
CA THR A 246 10.55 8.06 13.02
C THR A 246 11.47 6.85 12.93
N PRO A 247 12.80 7.03 12.95
CA PRO A 247 13.77 5.97 12.70
C PRO A 247 13.62 4.70 13.53
N SER A 248 13.13 4.80 14.77
CA SER A 248 12.88 3.61 15.62
C SER A 248 11.72 2.74 15.14
N GLN A 249 10.86 3.25 14.25
CA GLN A 249 9.68 2.56 13.74
C GLN A 249 9.68 2.37 12.22
N ASP A 250 10.40 3.21 11.47
CA ASP A 250 10.38 3.22 10.01
C ASP A 250 10.89 1.91 9.42
N THR A 251 10.17 1.38 8.44
CA THR A 251 10.61 0.26 7.60
C THR A 251 9.97 0.34 6.22
N LEU A 252 10.67 -0.18 5.21
CA LEU A 252 10.14 -0.31 3.86
C LEU A 252 9.55 -1.71 3.67
N GLY A 253 8.46 -1.82 2.91
CA GLY A 253 7.82 -3.11 2.71
C GLY A 253 7.00 -3.22 1.43
N PRO A 254 6.74 -4.47 1.00
CA PRO A 254 5.98 -4.78 -0.19
C PRO A 254 4.49 -4.43 -0.05
N ILE A 255 3.91 -3.95 -1.17
CA ILE A 255 2.48 -3.86 -1.42
C ILE A 255 2.21 -4.64 -2.71
N ALA A 256 1.38 -5.68 -2.65
CA ALA A 256 1.14 -6.56 -3.79
C ALA A 256 -0.32 -7.04 -3.83
N ARG A 257 -0.73 -7.60 -4.96
CA ARG A 257 -2.06 -8.22 -5.09
C ARG A 257 -2.12 -9.61 -4.47
N THR A 258 -0.97 -10.30 -4.39
CA THR A 258 -0.86 -11.65 -3.84
C THR A 258 0.21 -11.75 -2.75
N VAL A 259 0.04 -12.71 -1.85
CA VAL A 259 1.03 -13.02 -0.80
C VAL A 259 2.34 -13.52 -1.44
N LYS A 260 2.26 -14.25 -2.56
CA LYS A 260 3.46 -14.74 -3.27
C LYS A 260 4.28 -13.59 -3.84
N ASP A 261 3.64 -12.61 -4.48
CA ASP A 261 4.35 -11.45 -5.02
C ASP A 261 5.00 -10.61 -3.91
N ALA A 262 4.34 -10.48 -2.75
CA ALA A 262 4.92 -9.82 -1.58
C ALA A 262 6.17 -10.58 -1.06
N ALA A 263 6.16 -11.92 -1.08
CA ALA A 263 7.30 -12.74 -0.68
C ALA A 263 8.48 -12.57 -1.65
N LEU A 264 8.23 -12.60 -2.97
CA LEU A 264 9.24 -12.36 -4.00
C LEU A 264 9.89 -10.97 -3.88
N LEU A 265 9.09 -9.94 -3.55
CA LEU A 265 9.65 -8.61 -3.29
C LEU A 265 10.51 -8.58 -2.05
N LEU A 266 10.09 -9.24 -0.96
CA LEU A 266 10.87 -9.27 0.28
C LEU A 266 12.19 -10.02 0.08
N ASP A 267 12.21 -11.10 -0.72
CA ASP A 267 13.45 -11.82 -1.10
C ASP A 267 14.52 -10.88 -1.67
N VAL A 268 14.08 -9.86 -2.42
CA VAL A 268 15.00 -8.89 -3.04
C VAL A 268 15.44 -7.80 -2.08
N ILE A 269 14.53 -7.25 -1.28
CA ILE A 269 14.82 -6.03 -0.51
C ILE A 269 15.38 -6.29 0.89
N ALA A 270 15.16 -7.50 1.47
CA ALA A 270 15.62 -7.86 2.81
C ALA A 270 17.14 -7.97 2.93
N GLY A 271 17.62 -7.88 4.17
CA GLY A 271 18.98 -8.20 4.58
C GLY A 271 19.88 -7.01 4.86
N TYR A 272 21.07 -7.32 5.36
CA TYR A 272 22.05 -6.38 5.84
C TYR A 272 22.51 -5.36 4.78
N ASP A 273 22.63 -4.12 5.22
CA ASP A 273 23.18 -3.00 4.44
C ASP A 273 24.16 -2.21 5.32
N PRO A 274 25.46 -2.09 4.95
CA PRO A 274 26.43 -1.29 5.71
C PRO A 274 26.07 0.20 5.77
N ASN A 275 25.23 0.71 4.84
CA ASN A 275 24.78 2.10 4.85
C ASN A 275 23.64 2.36 5.86
N ASP A 276 22.97 1.32 6.34
CA ASP A 276 22.01 1.35 7.44
C ASP A 276 22.43 0.34 8.53
N PRO A 277 23.36 0.72 9.42
CA PRO A 277 24.05 -0.21 10.32
C PRO A 277 23.14 -1.03 11.22
N VAL A 278 21.93 -0.53 11.56
CA VAL A 278 20.98 -1.30 12.38
C VAL A 278 20.48 -2.57 11.69
N THR A 279 20.59 -2.66 10.36
CA THR A 279 20.25 -3.88 9.62
C THR A 279 21.16 -5.07 9.95
N VAL A 280 22.24 -4.88 10.71
CA VAL A 280 23.10 -5.96 11.21
C VAL A 280 22.30 -7.01 12.01
N TYR A 281 21.22 -6.61 12.68
CA TYR A 281 20.34 -7.55 13.38
C TYR A 281 19.61 -8.52 12.44
N SER A 282 19.56 -8.25 11.13
CA SER A 282 19.02 -9.18 10.13
C SER A 282 20.01 -10.28 9.73
N ALA A 283 21.28 -10.18 10.13
CA ALA A 283 22.28 -11.17 9.79
C ALA A 283 21.93 -12.55 10.39
N GLY A 284 21.84 -13.56 9.53
CA GLY A 284 21.41 -14.91 9.91
C GLY A 284 19.90 -15.09 10.09
N GLN A 285 19.08 -14.03 9.92
CA GLN A 285 17.62 -14.08 10.06
C GLN A 285 16.89 -14.16 8.71
N VAL A 286 17.56 -13.82 7.61
CA VAL A 286 16.99 -13.85 6.26
C VAL A 286 17.11 -15.27 5.72
N PRO A 287 15.98 -15.94 5.41
CA PRO A 287 16.03 -17.28 4.79
C PRO A 287 16.51 -17.16 3.34
N PRO A 288 16.93 -18.27 2.71
CA PRO A 288 17.29 -18.29 1.29
C PRO A 288 16.18 -17.76 0.37
N SER A 289 14.91 -18.01 0.72
CA SER A 289 13.75 -17.42 0.07
C SER A 289 12.53 -17.48 0.99
N TYR A 290 11.75 -16.41 1.05
CA TYR A 290 10.44 -16.35 1.74
C TYR A 290 9.37 -17.15 0.98
N THR A 291 9.52 -17.35 -0.34
CA THR A 291 8.59 -18.18 -1.11
C THR A 291 8.63 -19.66 -0.73
N ALA A 292 9.71 -20.12 -0.11
CA ALA A 292 9.81 -21.50 0.40
C ALA A 292 8.79 -21.81 1.52
N PHE A 293 8.22 -20.78 2.16
CA PHE A 293 7.25 -20.93 3.25
C PHE A 293 5.79 -20.87 2.77
N LEU A 294 5.55 -20.63 1.47
CA LEU A 294 4.20 -20.59 0.91
C LEU A 294 3.60 -22.01 0.88
N ASN A 295 2.60 -22.22 1.71
CA ASN A 295 1.93 -23.51 1.85
C ASN A 295 0.42 -23.31 1.90
N LYS A 296 -0.33 -23.95 1.00
CA LYS A 296 -1.81 -23.87 0.96
C LYS A 296 -2.47 -24.43 2.23
N ASP A 297 -1.82 -25.39 2.87
CA ASP A 297 -2.25 -25.98 4.14
C ASP A 297 -1.60 -25.29 5.36
N GLY A 298 -1.00 -24.12 5.17
CA GLY A 298 -0.21 -23.43 6.20
C GLY A 298 -0.99 -22.97 7.43
N LEU A 299 -2.34 -22.95 7.37
CA LEU A 299 -3.21 -22.71 8.51
C LEU A 299 -3.50 -23.99 9.31
N ARG A 300 -3.33 -25.18 8.72
CA ARG A 300 -3.47 -26.42 9.47
C ARG A 300 -2.43 -26.46 10.59
N ASP A 301 -2.90 -26.67 11.80
CA ASP A 301 -2.09 -26.70 13.04
C ASP A 301 -1.48 -25.34 13.45
N ALA A 302 -1.77 -24.25 12.73
CA ALA A 302 -1.41 -22.91 13.18
C ALA A 302 -2.25 -22.50 14.40
N ARG A 303 -1.61 -21.84 15.38
CA ARG A 303 -2.26 -21.33 16.59
C ARG A 303 -2.34 -19.82 16.53
N LEU A 304 -3.54 -19.27 16.48
CA LEU A 304 -3.78 -17.84 16.30
C LEU A 304 -4.55 -17.24 17.47
N GLY A 305 -4.08 -16.09 17.98
CA GLY A 305 -4.74 -15.36 19.05
C GLY A 305 -5.51 -14.16 18.48
N VAL A 306 -6.82 -14.11 18.66
CA VAL A 306 -7.66 -13.01 18.14
C VAL A 306 -7.83 -11.92 19.18
N ILE A 307 -7.42 -10.71 18.84
CA ILE A 307 -7.67 -9.50 19.62
C ILE A 307 -9.01 -8.92 19.15
N ARG A 308 -10.02 -8.97 20.03
CA ARG A 308 -11.37 -8.44 19.77
C ARG A 308 -11.55 -7.00 20.23
N GLU A 309 -10.74 -6.60 21.19
CA GLU A 309 -10.76 -5.23 21.70
C GLU A 309 -10.22 -4.28 20.62
N PRO A 310 -10.94 -3.19 20.26
CA PRO A 310 -10.38 -2.13 19.44
C PRO A 310 -9.10 -1.58 20.04
N ILE A 311 -8.05 -1.49 19.23
CA ILE A 311 -6.74 -1.02 19.70
C ILE A 311 -6.73 0.51 19.80
N ASP A 312 -7.42 1.18 18.87
CA ASP A 312 -7.58 2.64 18.94
C ASP A 312 -8.63 3.02 19.99
N PRO A 313 -8.26 3.84 21.00
CA PRO A 313 -9.20 4.29 22.03
C PRO A 313 -10.37 5.15 21.49
N LYS A 314 -10.27 5.68 20.28
CA LYS A 314 -11.29 6.49 19.65
C LYS A 314 -12.33 5.67 18.88
N THR A 315 -12.16 4.34 18.77
CA THR A 315 -13.11 3.47 18.09
C THR A 315 -14.47 3.51 18.79
N ASP A 316 -15.52 3.90 18.05
CA ASP A 316 -16.91 3.78 18.49
C ASP A 316 -17.47 2.42 18.08
N THR A 317 -17.53 1.50 19.04
CA THR A 317 -18.05 0.13 18.81
C THR A 317 -19.56 0.07 18.60
N ALA A 318 -20.29 1.14 18.88
CA ALA A 318 -21.73 1.24 18.63
C ALA A 318 -22.04 1.68 17.17
N SER A 319 -21.06 2.27 16.47
CA SER A 319 -21.23 2.76 15.11
C SER A 319 -21.56 1.65 14.11
N ASP A 320 -22.30 2.00 13.06
CA ASP A 320 -22.62 1.05 12.00
C ASP A 320 -21.39 0.67 11.18
N ASP A 321 -20.44 1.57 11.01
CA ASP A 321 -19.18 1.31 10.31
C ASP A 321 -18.33 0.27 11.05
N TYR A 322 -18.23 0.35 12.38
CA TYR A 322 -17.61 -0.71 13.18
C TYR A 322 -18.31 -2.06 12.99
N LYS A 323 -19.65 -2.09 13.07
CA LYS A 323 -20.43 -3.32 12.91
C LYS A 323 -20.24 -3.96 11.53
N LYS A 324 -20.15 -3.15 10.46
CA LYS A 324 -19.85 -3.64 9.11
C LYS A 324 -18.50 -4.36 9.05
N VAL A 325 -17.44 -3.71 9.55
CA VAL A 325 -16.09 -4.31 9.56
C VAL A 325 -16.05 -5.54 10.46
N LYS A 326 -16.64 -5.46 11.66
CA LYS A 326 -16.74 -6.62 12.57
C LYS A 326 -17.40 -7.81 11.91
N GLY A 327 -18.47 -7.61 11.13
CA GLY A 327 -19.15 -8.69 10.42
C GLY A 327 -18.26 -9.37 9.36
N VAL A 328 -17.41 -8.61 8.67
CA VAL A 328 -16.41 -9.17 7.73
C VAL A 328 -15.33 -9.94 8.49
N MET A 329 -14.83 -9.38 9.60
CA MET A 329 -13.81 -10.03 10.43
C MET A 329 -14.31 -11.33 11.06
N ASP A 330 -15.56 -11.39 11.52
CA ASP A 330 -16.15 -12.61 12.06
C ASP A 330 -16.19 -13.74 11.02
N LYS A 331 -16.50 -13.41 9.75
CA LYS A 331 -16.44 -14.37 8.63
C LYS A 331 -15.00 -14.81 8.34
N ALA A 332 -14.07 -13.88 8.28
CA ALA A 332 -12.66 -14.19 8.03
C ALA A 332 -12.08 -15.11 9.12
N ILE A 333 -12.43 -14.88 10.39
CA ILE A 333 -12.02 -15.76 11.51
C ILE A 333 -12.68 -17.15 11.41
N ALA A 334 -13.95 -17.20 10.98
CA ALA A 334 -14.60 -18.48 10.71
C ALA A 334 -13.94 -19.25 9.57
N ASP A 335 -13.49 -18.57 8.52
CA ASP A 335 -12.75 -19.18 7.42
C ASP A 335 -11.38 -19.69 7.87
N ILE A 336 -10.65 -18.95 8.72
CA ILE A 336 -9.40 -19.40 9.35
C ILE A 336 -9.60 -20.71 10.11
N ARG A 337 -10.69 -20.85 10.89
CA ARG A 337 -11.03 -22.10 11.60
C ARG A 337 -11.31 -23.25 10.64
N LYS A 338 -12.06 -22.99 9.55
CA LYS A 338 -12.34 -24.01 8.51
C LYS A 338 -11.08 -24.47 7.81
N LEU A 339 -10.07 -23.61 7.65
CA LEU A 339 -8.78 -23.93 7.06
C LEU A 339 -7.86 -24.68 8.03
N GLY A 340 -8.33 -25.00 9.24
CA GLY A 340 -7.68 -25.91 10.16
C GLY A 340 -6.87 -25.25 11.28
N ALA A 341 -6.90 -23.93 11.43
CA ALA A 341 -6.20 -23.26 12.51
C ALA A 341 -6.91 -23.43 13.87
N GLU A 342 -6.13 -23.61 14.93
CA GLU A 342 -6.59 -23.45 16.30
C GLU A 342 -6.65 -21.95 16.64
N VAL A 343 -7.83 -21.45 16.98
CA VAL A 343 -8.07 -20.02 17.22
C VAL A 343 -8.46 -19.78 18.65
N ILE A 344 -7.60 -19.11 19.42
CA ILE A 344 -7.86 -18.61 20.78
C ILE A 344 -8.53 -17.25 20.66
N ASP A 345 -9.80 -17.15 21.02
CA ASP A 345 -10.66 -16.01 20.74
C ASP A 345 -11.64 -15.74 21.89
N PRO A 346 -11.49 -14.62 22.62
CA PRO A 346 -10.44 -13.61 22.46
C PRO A 346 -9.15 -13.89 23.25
N VAL A 347 -8.05 -13.24 22.83
CA VAL A 347 -6.90 -12.97 23.70
C VAL A 347 -6.92 -11.53 24.17
N THR A 348 -6.44 -11.28 25.40
CA THR A 348 -6.46 -9.95 26.01
C THR A 348 -5.06 -9.51 26.40
N ILE A 349 -4.71 -8.26 26.05
CA ILE A 349 -3.46 -7.62 26.44
C ILE A 349 -3.80 -6.51 27.43
N PRO A 350 -3.26 -6.53 28.67
CA PRO A 350 -3.58 -5.53 29.69
C PRO A 350 -3.27 -4.11 29.22
N ASN A 351 -4.25 -3.21 29.33
CA ASN A 351 -4.13 -1.78 28.98
C ASN A 351 -3.66 -1.52 27.53
N LEU A 352 -4.02 -2.37 26.57
CA LEU A 352 -3.55 -2.33 25.19
C LEU A 352 -3.70 -0.95 24.56
N ARG A 353 -4.88 -0.34 24.66
CA ARG A 353 -5.19 0.98 24.09
C ARG A 353 -4.23 2.08 24.56
N ASP A 354 -4.01 2.14 25.88
CA ASP A 354 -3.12 3.12 26.50
C ASP A 354 -1.66 2.89 26.12
N ARG A 355 -1.23 1.63 26.07
CA ARG A 355 0.12 1.24 25.67
C ARG A 355 0.41 1.63 24.23
N VAL A 356 -0.51 1.36 23.33
CA VAL A 356 -0.34 1.72 21.90
C VAL A 356 -0.35 3.24 21.72
N LYS A 357 -1.28 3.96 22.37
CA LYS A 357 -1.34 5.41 22.30
C LYS A 357 -0.04 6.07 22.77
N LYS A 358 0.42 5.72 23.97
CA LYS A 358 1.62 6.30 24.59
C LYS A 358 2.92 5.79 23.93
N GLY A 359 2.93 4.54 23.48
CA GLY A 359 4.07 3.95 22.78
C GLY A 359 4.33 4.54 21.38
N PHE A 360 3.37 5.28 20.83
CA PHE A 360 3.50 5.98 19.55
C PHE A 360 3.97 7.44 19.68
N ASP A 361 4.19 7.91 20.91
CA ASP A 361 4.60 9.29 21.19
C ASP A 361 6.09 9.57 20.88
N ASP A 362 6.91 8.56 20.52
CA ASP A 362 8.31 8.72 20.11
C ASP A 362 8.47 9.59 18.83
N ASN A 363 7.47 9.65 17.98
CA ASN A 363 7.43 10.60 16.86
C ASN A 363 7.71 12.04 17.29
N LEU A 364 7.32 12.41 18.51
CA LEU A 364 7.56 13.75 19.02
C LEU A 364 9.06 14.05 19.17
N TYR A 365 9.88 13.06 19.48
CA TYR A 365 11.27 13.23 19.89
C TYR A 365 12.28 12.99 18.75
N GLU A 366 11.95 12.12 17.80
CA GLU A 366 12.88 11.68 16.76
C GLU A 366 12.79 12.51 15.47
N THR A 367 11.60 13.04 15.13
CA THR A 367 11.32 13.56 13.78
C THR A 367 12.21 14.74 13.39
N GLU A 368 12.41 15.76 14.25
CA GLU A 368 13.22 16.94 13.89
C GLU A 368 14.66 16.55 13.60
N SER A 369 15.31 15.86 14.52
CA SER A 369 16.72 15.46 14.37
C SER A 369 16.94 14.51 13.20
N ALA A 370 15.98 13.60 12.95
CA ALA A 370 16.06 12.66 11.84
C ALA A 370 15.92 13.34 10.47
N MET A 371 14.96 14.25 10.33
CA MET A 371 14.78 15.03 9.10
C MET A 371 15.95 15.95 8.83
N ASP A 372 16.41 16.69 9.84
CA ASP A 372 17.56 17.60 9.73
C ASP A 372 18.84 16.84 9.37
N GLY A 373 19.08 15.71 10.03
CA GLY A 373 20.24 14.85 9.74
C GLY A 373 20.19 14.23 8.33
N TYR A 374 19.00 13.93 7.81
CA TYR A 374 18.84 13.48 6.44
C TYR A 374 19.09 14.60 5.43
N LEU A 375 18.50 15.79 5.63
CA LEU A 375 18.62 16.93 4.72
C LEU A 375 20.07 17.47 4.69
N ALA A 376 20.79 17.43 5.80
CA ALA A 376 22.20 17.81 5.86
C ALA A 376 23.10 16.98 4.92
N LYS A 377 22.71 15.72 4.64
CA LYS A 377 23.44 14.83 3.71
C LYS A 377 23.14 15.12 2.23
N HIS A 378 22.25 16.07 1.93
CA HIS A 378 21.85 16.44 0.57
C HIS A 378 22.17 17.92 0.28
N PRO A 379 23.37 18.23 -0.26
CA PRO A 379 23.77 19.62 -0.52
C PRO A 379 22.79 20.40 -1.42
N ASN A 380 22.12 19.72 -2.34
CA ASN A 380 21.14 20.28 -3.27
C ASN A 380 19.69 20.31 -2.74
N ALA A 381 19.43 19.88 -1.50
CA ALA A 381 18.10 20.01 -0.92
C ALA A 381 17.73 21.49 -0.77
N PRO A 382 16.48 21.88 -1.10
CA PRO A 382 16.06 23.28 -1.10
C PRO A 382 16.02 23.92 0.30
N VAL A 383 15.89 23.10 1.33
CA VAL A 383 15.91 23.47 2.75
C VAL A 383 16.70 22.44 3.54
N LYS A 384 17.19 22.76 4.73
CA LYS A 384 18.09 21.91 5.50
C LYS A 384 17.51 21.42 6.83
N THR A 385 16.44 22.03 7.30
CA THR A 385 15.87 21.74 8.61
C THR A 385 14.35 21.69 8.59
N LEU A 386 13.75 20.98 9.56
CA LEU A 386 12.30 20.98 9.78
C LEU A 386 11.77 22.43 10.03
N ARG A 387 12.54 23.26 10.72
CA ARG A 387 12.18 24.66 10.96
C ARG A 387 12.10 25.46 9.66
N GLU A 388 13.08 25.31 8.77
CA GLU A 388 13.05 25.91 7.45
C GLU A 388 11.86 25.42 6.62
N ILE A 389 11.55 24.10 6.64
CA ILE A 389 10.35 23.55 6.01
C ILE A 389 9.09 24.31 6.46
N LEU A 390 8.89 24.44 7.78
CA LEU A 390 7.74 25.10 8.36
C LEU A 390 7.69 26.61 8.02
N LEU A 391 8.84 27.28 8.03
CA LEU A 391 8.95 28.71 7.70
C LEU A 391 8.59 29.04 6.25
N THR A 392 8.63 28.05 5.33
CA THR A 392 8.17 28.27 3.94
C THR A 392 6.67 28.61 3.85
N GLY A 393 5.87 28.20 4.82
CA GLY A 393 4.41 28.31 4.79
C GLY A 393 3.73 27.46 3.70
N LYS A 394 4.47 26.52 3.06
CA LYS A 394 3.99 25.73 1.91
C LYS A 394 3.50 24.32 2.27
N VAL A 395 3.64 23.91 3.52
CA VAL A 395 3.17 22.61 4.02
C VAL A 395 1.65 22.65 4.18
N VAL A 396 0.97 21.54 3.87
CA VAL A 396 -0.49 21.41 4.10
C VAL A 396 -0.80 21.78 5.57
N PRO A 397 -1.81 22.63 5.84
CA PRO A 397 -2.07 23.19 7.17
C PRO A 397 -2.17 22.16 8.29
N SER A 398 -2.88 21.06 8.08
CA SER A 398 -3.02 19.99 9.08
C SER A 398 -1.68 19.28 9.37
N ARG A 399 -0.83 19.13 8.35
CA ARG A 399 0.50 18.52 8.52
C ARG A 399 1.46 19.48 9.19
N SER A 400 1.42 20.78 8.83
CA SER A 400 2.20 21.82 9.48
C SER A 400 1.91 21.88 10.98
N SER A 401 0.64 21.87 11.39
CA SER A 401 0.24 21.86 12.79
C SER A 401 0.84 20.68 13.56
N ARG A 402 0.87 19.50 12.96
CA ARG A 402 1.48 18.30 13.57
C ARG A 402 3.00 18.41 13.65
N LEU A 403 3.68 18.82 12.56
CA LEU A 403 5.13 18.97 12.55
C LEU A 403 5.62 20.02 13.57
N MET A 404 4.85 21.08 13.81
CA MET A 404 5.17 22.07 14.85
C MET A 404 5.28 21.47 16.25
N THR A 405 4.57 20.38 16.56
CA THR A 405 4.68 19.71 17.86
C THR A 405 6.01 18.96 18.05
N ASN A 406 6.74 18.71 16.97
CA ASN A 406 8.04 18.03 16.99
C ASN A 406 9.21 19.01 17.19
N VAL A 407 8.98 20.32 16.92
CA VAL A 407 10.04 21.34 16.94
C VAL A 407 10.58 21.53 18.36
N GLY A 408 11.90 21.41 18.50
CA GLY A 408 12.61 21.55 19.76
C GLY A 408 12.55 20.32 20.67
N ARG A 409 11.93 19.24 20.22
CA ARG A 409 11.91 17.96 20.95
C ARG A 409 13.15 17.14 20.60
N THR A 410 13.72 16.46 21.57
CA THR A 410 14.95 15.66 21.39
C THR A 410 14.86 14.30 22.08
N THR A 411 15.67 13.37 21.61
CA THR A 411 15.79 12.03 22.21
C THR A 411 16.48 12.04 23.58
N ASP A 412 17.07 13.16 24.01
CA ASP A 412 17.68 13.32 25.34
C ASP A 412 16.66 13.62 26.44
N GLU A 413 15.43 13.92 26.07
CA GLU A 413 14.38 14.19 27.03
C GLU A 413 13.95 12.93 27.79
N ALA A 414 13.73 13.07 29.11
CA ALA A 414 13.23 11.97 29.95
C ALA A 414 11.90 11.37 29.45
N GLY A 415 11.11 12.13 28.71
CA GLY A 415 9.89 11.68 28.06
C GLY A 415 10.14 10.58 27.03
N TYR A 416 11.19 10.72 26.21
CA TYR A 416 11.59 9.71 25.23
C TYR A 416 11.97 8.38 25.89
N ALA A 417 12.81 8.42 26.93
CA ALA A 417 13.19 7.22 27.69
C ALA A 417 11.95 6.48 28.25
N LYS A 418 10.94 7.21 28.73
CA LYS A 418 9.68 6.61 29.22
C LYS A 418 8.91 5.90 28.11
N VAL A 419 8.89 6.46 26.89
CA VAL A 419 8.26 5.82 25.73
C VAL A 419 8.98 4.51 25.39
N LEU A 420 10.32 4.50 25.35
CA LEU A 420 11.11 3.30 25.05
C LEU A 420 10.90 2.20 26.10
N ILE A 421 10.89 2.55 27.40
CA ILE A 421 10.60 1.61 28.48
C ILE A 421 9.20 1.01 28.33
N LEU A 422 8.18 1.83 28.09
CA LEU A 422 6.81 1.37 27.88
C LEU A 422 6.69 0.41 26.68
N ARG A 423 7.39 0.70 25.60
CA ARG A 423 7.44 -0.17 24.40
C ARG A 423 8.08 -1.51 24.72
N GLU A 424 9.19 -1.53 25.47
CA GLU A 424 9.86 -2.76 25.87
C GLU A 424 8.97 -3.60 26.82
N GLU A 425 8.35 -3.00 27.82
CA GLU A 425 7.38 -3.67 28.69
C GLU A 425 6.21 -4.27 27.87
N THR A 426 5.71 -3.51 26.89
CA THR A 426 4.62 -3.97 26.01
C THR A 426 5.08 -5.14 25.15
N ARG A 427 6.30 -5.09 24.64
CA ARG A 427 6.93 -6.20 23.87
C ARG A 427 7.00 -7.47 24.71
N GLN A 428 7.45 -7.36 25.96
CA GLN A 428 7.56 -8.51 26.87
C GLN A 428 6.17 -9.11 27.19
N ILE A 429 5.16 -8.27 27.43
CA ILE A 429 3.77 -8.72 27.64
C ILE A 429 3.25 -9.49 26.43
N VAL A 430 3.46 -8.97 25.23
CA VAL A 430 3.00 -9.61 23.99
C VAL A 430 3.74 -10.91 23.72
N LEU A 431 5.06 -10.93 23.87
CA LEU A 431 5.86 -12.15 23.69
C LEU A 431 5.49 -13.22 24.71
N ARG A 432 5.26 -12.84 25.98
CA ARG A 432 4.77 -13.75 27.02
C ARG A 432 3.40 -14.33 26.63
N LEU A 433 2.45 -13.50 26.24
CA LEU A 433 1.13 -13.95 25.76
C LEU A 433 1.27 -14.97 24.64
N MET A 434 2.12 -14.64 23.64
CA MET A 434 2.37 -15.55 22.51
C MET A 434 3.03 -16.87 22.95
N ALA A 435 3.90 -16.84 23.95
CA ALA A 435 4.54 -18.04 24.51
C ALA A 435 3.56 -18.88 25.32
N ASP A 436 2.80 -18.25 26.25
CA ASP A 436 1.87 -18.93 27.15
C ASP A 436 0.78 -19.69 26.36
N TYR A 437 0.28 -19.08 25.26
CA TYR A 437 -0.70 -19.70 24.37
C TYR A 437 -0.08 -20.42 23.16
N ARG A 438 1.25 -20.44 23.00
CA ARG A 438 1.98 -21.02 21.84
C ARG A 438 1.47 -20.48 20.51
N LEU A 439 1.29 -19.16 20.40
CA LEU A 439 0.74 -18.52 19.21
C LEU A 439 1.81 -18.35 18.13
N ASP A 440 1.44 -18.65 16.89
CA ASP A 440 2.21 -18.31 15.70
C ASP A 440 2.01 -16.85 15.30
N ALA A 441 0.78 -16.33 15.44
CA ALA A 441 0.46 -14.92 15.19
C ALA A 441 -0.72 -14.44 16.05
N LEU A 442 -0.77 -13.11 16.23
CA LEU A 442 -1.96 -12.38 16.67
C LEU A 442 -2.76 -11.91 15.47
N VAL A 443 -4.09 -11.83 15.61
CA VAL A 443 -5.03 -11.50 14.54
C VAL A 443 -5.97 -10.39 15.00
N TYR A 444 -6.13 -9.35 14.17
CA TYR A 444 -7.05 -8.24 14.40
C TYR A 444 -7.42 -7.55 13.07
N ALA A 445 -8.42 -6.67 13.08
CA ALA A 445 -8.73 -5.84 11.92
C ALA A 445 -7.62 -4.79 11.72
N THR A 446 -7.14 -4.57 10.49
CA THR A 446 -6.19 -3.49 10.20
C THR A 446 -6.81 -2.13 10.55
N TYR A 447 -8.10 -1.98 10.25
CA TYR A 447 -8.95 -0.87 10.66
C TYR A 447 -10.29 -1.39 11.18
N ASP A 448 -10.83 -0.74 12.20
CA ASP A 448 -12.17 -1.01 12.72
C ASP A 448 -13.28 -0.28 11.93
N GLN A 449 -12.92 0.47 10.91
CA GLN A 449 -13.81 1.26 10.07
C GLN A 449 -13.46 1.06 8.59
N PRO A 450 -14.44 1.16 7.67
CA PRO A 450 -14.17 1.15 6.24
C PRO A 450 -13.51 2.46 5.78
N PRO A 451 -13.02 2.55 4.52
CA PRO A 451 -12.52 3.78 3.95
C PRO A 451 -13.48 4.97 4.15
N ALA A 452 -13.02 6.03 4.81
CA ALA A 452 -13.84 7.21 5.10
C ALA A 452 -13.98 8.13 3.88
N LEU A 453 -15.06 8.90 3.83
CA LEU A 453 -15.26 9.94 2.81
C LEU A 453 -14.16 11.02 2.92
N ILE A 454 -13.73 11.54 1.80
CA ILE A 454 -12.77 12.64 1.70
C ILE A 454 -13.52 13.95 1.89
N PRO A 455 -13.25 14.74 2.95
CA PRO A 455 -13.90 16.02 3.13
C PRO A 455 -13.53 17.01 2.00
N PRO A 456 -14.46 17.84 1.53
CA PRO A 456 -14.20 18.81 0.46
C PRO A 456 -13.03 19.78 0.75
N ASN A 457 -12.81 20.10 2.03
CA ASN A 457 -11.76 21.02 2.50
C ASN A 457 -10.52 20.32 3.06
N ALA A 458 -10.29 19.03 2.75
CA ALA A 458 -9.21 18.25 3.33
C ALA A 458 -7.81 18.89 3.19
N LEU A 459 -7.53 19.56 2.06
CA LEU A 459 -6.24 20.22 1.81
C LEU A 459 -6.04 21.53 2.57
N THR A 460 -7.10 22.21 2.94
CA THR A 460 -7.05 23.56 3.53
C THR A 460 -7.43 23.61 5.01
N ASN A 461 -7.98 22.52 5.54
CA ASN A 461 -8.41 22.45 6.93
C ASN A 461 -7.21 22.16 7.86
N PRO A 462 -6.82 23.08 8.75
CA PRO A 462 -5.71 22.86 9.68
C PRO A 462 -5.99 21.78 10.73
N SER A 463 -7.26 21.50 10.97
CA SER A 463 -7.71 20.45 11.91
C SER A 463 -8.08 19.14 11.19
N PHE A 464 -7.70 19.00 9.91
CA PHE A 464 -8.01 17.77 9.18
C PHE A 464 -7.38 16.55 9.84
N VAL A 465 -8.22 15.58 10.11
CA VAL A 465 -7.84 14.21 10.52
C VAL A 465 -8.51 13.27 9.53
N ASP A 466 -7.80 12.25 9.08
CA ASP A 466 -8.44 11.18 8.31
C ASP A 466 -9.56 10.58 9.15
N LEU A 467 -10.79 10.61 8.66
CA LEU A 467 -11.97 10.12 9.41
C LEU A 467 -11.90 8.61 9.69
N ALA A 468 -11.02 7.88 9.02
CA ALA A 468 -10.71 6.49 9.34
C ALA A 468 -9.65 6.35 10.46
N ASP A 469 -9.02 7.44 10.91
CA ASP A 469 -8.07 7.41 12.02
C ASP A 469 -8.69 6.91 13.35
N PRO A 470 -9.94 7.24 13.73
CA PRO A 470 -10.65 6.47 14.72
C PRO A 470 -10.86 5.04 14.21
N GLY A 471 -10.31 4.05 14.90
CA GLY A 471 -10.32 2.66 14.44
C GLY A 471 -9.01 2.19 13.81
N ASN A 472 -7.95 2.97 13.95
CA ASN A 472 -6.64 2.67 13.41
C ASN A 472 -5.85 1.70 14.31
N ASN A 473 -5.97 0.41 14.04
CA ASN A 473 -5.27 -0.63 14.82
C ASN A 473 -3.81 -0.83 14.39
N ARG A 474 -3.38 -0.25 13.29
CA ARG A 474 -2.07 -0.45 12.64
C ARG A 474 -0.87 -0.04 13.50
N ARG A 475 -1.06 0.85 14.50
CA ARG A 475 0.03 1.35 15.36
C ARG A 475 0.59 0.30 16.31
N PHE A 476 -0.07 -0.83 16.47
CA PHE A 476 0.34 -1.85 17.44
C PHE A 476 1.65 -2.53 17.04
N ALA A 477 1.79 -3.06 15.83
CA ALA A 477 3.03 -3.69 15.38
C ALA A 477 4.24 -2.74 15.39
N PRO A 478 4.13 -1.47 14.94
CA PRO A 478 5.24 -0.51 14.95
C PRO A 478 5.85 -0.25 16.31
N ILE A 479 5.04 -0.02 17.35
CA ILE A 479 5.58 0.25 18.69
C ILE A 479 6.37 -0.93 19.28
N LEU A 480 6.17 -2.13 18.75
CA LEU A 480 6.89 -3.34 19.12
C LEU A 480 8.09 -3.63 18.20
N GLY A 481 8.17 -3.00 17.03
CA GLY A 481 9.13 -3.33 15.98
C GLY A 481 8.84 -4.70 15.32
N PHE A 482 7.64 -5.24 15.48
CA PHE A 482 7.24 -6.56 15.00
C PHE A 482 6.81 -6.54 13.53
N PRO A 483 6.96 -7.68 12.82
CA PRO A 483 6.43 -7.85 11.49
C PRO A 483 4.91 -8.03 11.56
N ALA A 484 4.21 -7.43 10.59
CA ALA A 484 2.78 -7.60 10.43
C ALA A 484 2.36 -7.52 8.97
N MET A 485 1.40 -8.35 8.59
CA MET A 485 0.89 -8.44 7.23
C MET A 485 -0.63 -8.24 7.22
N SER A 486 -1.10 -7.25 6.47
CA SER A 486 -2.51 -7.10 6.14
C SER A 486 -2.82 -7.89 4.86
N VAL A 487 -3.90 -8.66 4.89
CA VAL A 487 -4.40 -9.46 3.76
C VAL A 487 -5.88 -9.13 3.56
N PRO A 488 -6.42 -9.17 2.32
CA PRO A 488 -7.84 -8.94 2.09
C PRO A 488 -8.72 -9.91 2.90
N ALA A 489 -9.60 -9.37 3.76
CA ALA A 489 -10.55 -10.15 4.56
C ALA A 489 -11.94 -10.26 3.90
N GLY A 490 -12.18 -9.44 2.87
CA GLY A 490 -13.46 -9.33 2.18
C GLY A 490 -13.91 -7.89 2.00
N PHE A 491 -15.21 -7.72 1.79
CA PHE A 491 -15.84 -6.43 1.55
C PHE A 491 -17.04 -6.25 2.47
N THR A 492 -17.28 -5.02 2.89
CA THR A 492 -18.52 -4.63 3.55
C THR A 492 -19.72 -4.77 2.60
N ALA A 493 -20.95 -4.71 3.12
CA ALA A 493 -22.15 -4.83 2.29
C ALA A 493 -22.26 -3.73 1.22
N ASP A 494 -21.66 -2.56 1.48
CA ASP A 494 -21.55 -1.42 0.55
C ASP A 494 -20.31 -1.48 -0.35
N GLY A 495 -19.61 -2.63 -0.40
CA GLY A 495 -18.53 -2.89 -1.37
C GLY A 495 -17.18 -2.30 -1.01
N LEU A 496 -16.96 -1.91 0.23
CA LEU A 496 -15.69 -1.32 0.68
C LEU A 496 -14.73 -2.40 1.22
N PRO A 497 -13.44 -2.36 0.87
CA PRO A 497 -12.46 -3.36 1.30
C PRO A 497 -12.22 -3.36 2.80
N VAL A 498 -12.01 -4.56 3.37
CA VAL A 498 -11.58 -4.78 4.76
C VAL A 498 -10.32 -5.64 4.76
N GLY A 499 -9.33 -5.26 5.57
CA GLY A 499 -8.09 -6.02 5.79
C GLY A 499 -8.06 -6.70 7.16
N ILE A 500 -7.65 -7.98 7.16
CA ILE A 500 -7.25 -8.71 8.37
C ILE A 500 -5.74 -8.60 8.53
N GLU A 501 -5.27 -8.35 9.73
CA GLU A 501 -3.85 -8.22 10.04
C GLU A 501 -3.37 -9.40 10.87
N PHE A 502 -2.27 -10.03 10.42
CA PHE A 502 -1.51 -11.04 11.15
C PHE A 502 -0.21 -10.40 11.64
N MET A 503 0.06 -10.48 12.95
CA MET A 503 1.29 -9.96 13.56
C MET A 503 2.04 -11.12 14.22
N ALA A 504 3.31 -11.29 13.89
CA ALA A 504 4.16 -12.36 14.42
C ALA A 504 5.31 -11.80 15.27
N LYS A 505 6.12 -12.70 15.84
CA LYS A 505 7.35 -12.35 16.58
C LYS A 505 8.38 -11.72 15.64
N PRO A 506 9.38 -10.98 16.16
CA PRO A 506 10.48 -10.46 15.34
C PRO A 506 11.12 -11.57 14.50
N PHE A 507 11.40 -11.25 13.24
CA PHE A 507 11.99 -12.14 12.24
C PHE A 507 11.16 -13.40 11.91
N ALA A 508 9.85 -13.41 12.26
CA ALA A 508 8.93 -14.48 11.91
C ALA A 508 8.09 -14.18 10.65
N GLU A 509 8.63 -13.42 9.69
CA GLU A 509 8.02 -13.22 8.38
C GLU A 509 7.69 -14.55 7.67
N PRO A 510 8.52 -15.63 7.79
CA PRO A 510 8.17 -16.94 7.29
C PRO A 510 6.82 -17.47 7.78
N ALA A 511 6.49 -17.27 9.06
CA ALA A 511 5.20 -17.67 9.62
C ALA A 511 4.05 -16.82 9.03
N LEU A 512 4.26 -15.50 8.85
CA LEU A 512 3.28 -14.62 8.22
C LEU A 512 2.99 -15.04 6.77
N PHE A 513 4.01 -15.37 5.99
CA PHE A 513 3.83 -15.86 4.62
C PHE A 513 3.11 -17.20 4.58
N LYS A 514 3.45 -18.15 5.48
CA LYS A 514 2.76 -19.43 5.60
C LYS A 514 1.26 -19.24 5.89
N ILE A 515 0.92 -18.42 6.90
CA ILE A 515 -0.46 -18.17 7.34
C ILE A 515 -1.22 -17.37 6.29
N GLY A 516 -0.64 -16.26 5.83
CA GLY A 516 -1.28 -15.36 4.87
C GLY A 516 -1.55 -16.01 3.52
N TYR A 517 -0.61 -16.83 3.03
CA TYR A 517 -0.78 -17.57 1.78
C TYR A 517 -1.90 -18.61 1.89
N ALA A 518 -1.93 -19.39 2.99
CA ALA A 518 -3.01 -20.35 3.21
C ALA A 518 -4.38 -19.67 3.29
N PHE A 519 -4.46 -18.53 3.98
CA PHE A 519 -5.69 -17.74 4.07
C PHE A 519 -6.12 -17.21 2.70
N GLU A 520 -5.21 -16.59 1.96
CA GLU A 520 -5.47 -16.08 0.61
C GLU A 520 -5.97 -17.18 -0.33
N GLN A 521 -5.26 -18.33 -0.38
CA GLN A 521 -5.59 -19.45 -1.28
C GLN A 521 -6.88 -20.17 -0.89
N GLY A 522 -7.25 -20.13 0.38
CA GLY A 522 -8.49 -20.74 0.88
C GLY A 522 -9.72 -19.85 0.74
N THR A 523 -9.55 -18.53 0.55
CA THR A 523 -10.65 -17.57 0.59
C THR A 523 -10.85 -16.75 -0.68
N HIS A 524 -9.79 -16.39 -1.37
CA HIS A 524 -9.80 -15.56 -2.58
C HIS A 524 -10.65 -14.27 -2.41
N HIS A 525 -10.48 -13.58 -1.28
CA HIS A 525 -11.31 -12.41 -0.94
C HIS A 525 -11.04 -11.18 -1.82
N ARG A 526 -9.85 -11.09 -2.47
CA ARG A 526 -9.55 -9.97 -3.36
C ARG A 526 -10.49 -9.94 -4.57
N LYS A 527 -10.90 -8.73 -4.95
CA LYS A 527 -11.59 -8.41 -6.22
C LYS A 527 -10.95 -7.15 -6.80
N PRO A 528 -10.75 -7.05 -8.13
CA PRO A 528 -10.27 -5.81 -8.74
C PRO A 528 -11.29 -4.67 -8.60
N PRO A 529 -10.84 -3.40 -8.55
CA PRO A 529 -11.75 -2.26 -8.55
C PRO A 529 -12.44 -2.11 -9.92
N THR A 530 -13.73 -1.78 -9.90
CA THR A 530 -14.54 -1.59 -11.12
C THR A 530 -14.30 -0.24 -11.81
N THR A 531 -13.67 0.72 -11.12
CA THR A 531 -13.39 2.05 -11.66
C THR A 531 -12.21 2.10 -12.64
N THR A 532 -11.43 1.03 -12.70
CA THR A 532 -10.26 0.90 -13.59
C THR A 532 -10.31 -0.39 -14.40
N PRO A 533 -11.35 -0.59 -15.25
CA PRO A 533 -11.50 -1.79 -16.07
C PRO A 533 -10.37 -1.95 -17.09
N SER A 534 -10.38 -3.04 -17.87
CA SER A 534 -9.46 -3.20 -19.00
C SER A 534 -9.66 -2.08 -20.01
N LEU A 535 -8.56 -1.56 -20.56
CA LEU A 535 -8.60 -0.66 -21.70
C LEU A 535 -8.83 -1.46 -23.00
N GLN A 536 -9.39 -0.81 -24.00
CA GLN A 536 -9.57 -1.44 -25.32
C GLN A 536 -8.21 -1.90 -25.88
N GLY A 537 -8.09 -3.19 -26.24
CA GLY A 537 -6.88 -3.79 -26.75
C GLY A 537 -5.84 -4.19 -25.70
N GLU A 538 -6.17 -4.14 -24.40
CA GLU A 538 -5.36 -4.81 -23.37
C GLU A 538 -5.55 -6.34 -23.45
N PRO A 539 -4.49 -7.10 -23.22
CA PRO A 539 -4.57 -8.56 -23.18
C PRO A 539 -5.34 -9.08 -21.96
#